data_49b21194be2083b38ed3b7745d8b42f5
#
_entry.id   49b21194be2083b38ed3b7745d8b42f5
#
_cell.length_a   1.000
_cell.length_b   1.000
_cell.length_c   1.000
_cell.angle_alpha   90.00
_cell.angle_beta   90.00
_cell.angle_gamma   90.00
#
_symmetry.space_group_name_H-M   'P 1'
#
loop_
_entity.id
_entity.type
_entity.pdbx_description
1 polymer ?
#
loop_
_entity_poly.entity_id
_entity_poly.type
_entity_poly.pdbx_seq_one_letter_code
_entity_poly.pdbx_strand_id
1 'polypeptide(L)'
;MSVKLRKKKIAGGKISLYLDIYHNGQRQYEFLKLYLFKGTNTATKVANNETLVLAETITAKRQIEINHSEYGLIPKFKKEADFVEYFKTIGQRKGRSVNIWKNTLNHLKTFTGGKVAFKNINERWLEKYQYYLLKQVSRNSAHTYYSKIKAALNHAVRDKIIQSNPCKRVQNIRKEDTEIQFLTFEEIQVLSRAIPKTESGKEVARMFLFGCFTGLSLANLETLTYEQIEGESVKFFRTKTEKWIYIHLNKTALSLIGNTLNKEPSARIFNTPKRRHATRLLKNWGKQAGIKKNMHYHIARHTFATLSLTSG
;
A
#
# COMPACT_ATOMS: atom_id res chain seq x y z
N MET A 1 16.35 -24.17 -27.90
CA MET A 1 15.66 -22.88 -28.12
C MET A 1 15.79 -22.47 -29.56
N SER A 2 14.69 -22.09 -30.23
CA SER A 2 14.77 -21.65 -31.62
C SER A 2 13.58 -20.76 -31.98
N VAL A 3 13.84 -19.75 -32.80
CA VAL A 3 12.81 -18.93 -33.46
C VAL A 3 12.93 -19.18 -34.96
N LYS A 4 11.87 -19.67 -35.59
CA LYS A 4 11.84 -19.97 -37.01
C LYS A 4 10.72 -19.22 -37.70
N LEU A 5 11.02 -18.54 -38.80
CA LEU A 5 10.01 -17.96 -39.67
C LEU A 5 9.28 -19.05 -40.43
N ARG A 6 7.95 -19.08 -40.38
CA ARG A 6 7.08 -20.05 -41.02
C ARG A 6 6.05 -19.36 -41.90
N LYS A 7 5.58 -20.08 -42.88
CA LYS A 7 4.62 -19.67 -43.90
C LYS A 7 3.33 -20.48 -43.75
N LYS A 8 2.16 -19.84 -43.72
CA LYS A 8 0.84 -20.50 -43.69
C LYS A 8 -0.01 -19.98 -44.82
N LYS A 9 -0.50 -20.85 -45.68
CA LYS A 9 -1.48 -20.50 -46.73
C LYS A 9 -2.79 -20.12 -46.07
N ILE A 10 -3.40 -19.02 -46.50
CA ILE A 10 -4.69 -18.53 -46.05
C ILE A 10 -5.62 -18.30 -47.23
N ALA A 11 -6.92 -18.05 -46.97
CA ALA A 11 -7.91 -17.78 -47.99
C ALA A 11 -7.49 -16.59 -48.87
N GLY A 12 -7.93 -16.56 -50.13
CA GLY A 12 -7.60 -15.50 -51.09
C GLY A 12 -6.20 -15.61 -51.68
N GLY A 13 -5.55 -16.78 -51.60
CA GLY A 13 -4.24 -17.03 -52.23
C GLY A 13 -3.05 -16.33 -51.60
N LYS A 14 -3.24 -15.73 -50.41
CA LYS A 14 -2.18 -15.10 -49.62
C LYS A 14 -1.46 -16.09 -48.75
N ILE A 15 -0.22 -15.77 -48.38
CA ILE A 15 0.59 -16.52 -47.42
C ILE A 15 0.88 -15.64 -46.21
N SER A 16 0.37 -16.03 -45.04
CA SER A 16 0.66 -15.36 -43.78
C SER A 16 2.00 -15.82 -43.22
N LEU A 17 2.79 -14.87 -42.72
CA LEU A 17 4.07 -15.11 -42.04
C LEU A 17 3.87 -15.14 -40.55
N TYR A 18 4.49 -16.12 -39.87
CA TYR A 18 4.47 -16.24 -38.42
C TYR A 18 5.78 -16.80 -37.88
N LEU A 19 6.06 -16.54 -36.61
CA LEU A 19 7.19 -17.13 -35.90
C LEU A 19 6.74 -18.38 -35.16
N ASP A 20 7.53 -19.42 -35.29
CA ASP A 20 7.45 -20.68 -34.55
C ASP A 20 8.56 -20.62 -33.48
N ILE A 21 8.16 -20.35 -32.23
CA ILE A 21 9.04 -20.11 -31.10
C ILE A 21 9.02 -21.29 -30.17
N TYR A 22 10.17 -21.95 -29.96
CA TYR A 22 10.35 -23.01 -28.99
C TYR A 22 11.30 -22.56 -27.89
N HIS A 23 10.78 -22.46 -26.64
CA HIS A 23 11.53 -21.98 -25.49
C HIS A 23 11.07 -22.67 -24.20
N ASN A 24 11.99 -23.13 -23.35
CA ASN A 24 11.73 -23.79 -22.06
C ASN A 24 10.69 -24.91 -22.12
N GLY A 25 10.79 -25.78 -23.15
CA GLY A 25 9.87 -26.90 -23.32
C GLY A 25 8.50 -26.54 -23.91
N GLN A 26 8.23 -25.28 -24.12
CA GLN A 26 6.95 -24.80 -24.67
C GLN A 26 7.11 -24.26 -26.08
N ARG A 27 6.06 -24.49 -26.89
CA ARG A 27 5.98 -24.02 -28.26
C ARG A 27 4.89 -22.97 -28.40
N GLN A 28 5.23 -21.84 -28.99
CA GLN A 28 4.33 -20.69 -29.17
C GLN A 28 4.40 -20.18 -30.61
N TYR A 29 3.28 -19.72 -31.15
CA TYR A 29 3.19 -19.14 -32.48
C TYR A 29 2.85 -17.66 -32.40
N GLU A 30 3.65 -16.82 -33.07
CA GLU A 30 3.43 -15.38 -33.14
C GLU A 30 3.17 -14.96 -34.60
N PHE A 31 1.93 -14.54 -34.92
CA PHE A 31 1.57 -14.10 -36.26
C PHE A 31 2.02 -12.65 -36.47
N LEU A 32 2.85 -12.44 -37.52
CA LEU A 32 3.46 -11.12 -37.80
C LEU A 32 2.50 -10.13 -38.46
N LYS A 33 1.33 -10.60 -38.96
CA LYS A 33 0.42 -9.83 -39.81
C LYS A 33 1.07 -9.33 -41.11
N LEU A 34 2.11 -10.03 -41.57
CA LEU A 34 2.80 -9.84 -42.82
C LEU A 34 2.34 -10.91 -43.81
N TYR A 35 2.10 -10.53 -45.07
CA TYR A 35 1.51 -11.40 -46.07
C TYR A 35 2.32 -11.37 -47.35
N LEU A 36 2.49 -12.52 -47.99
CA LEU A 36 3.01 -12.63 -49.35
C LEU A 36 1.84 -12.86 -50.29
N PHE A 37 1.89 -12.25 -51.46
CA PHE A 37 0.85 -12.28 -52.46
C PHE A 37 1.29 -13.17 -53.64
N LYS A 38 0.33 -13.90 -54.21
CA LYS A 38 0.54 -14.59 -55.48
C LYS A 38 0.58 -13.57 -56.62
N GLY A 39 1.66 -13.56 -57.39
CA GLY A 39 1.82 -12.72 -58.57
C GLY A 39 3.16 -13.03 -59.23
N THR A 40 3.18 -12.96 -60.54
CA THR A 40 4.40 -13.21 -61.35
C THR A 40 5.05 -11.92 -61.82
N ASN A 41 4.37 -10.78 -61.68
CA ASN A 41 4.88 -9.49 -62.10
C ASN A 41 6.04 -9.00 -61.18
N THR A 42 6.91 -8.18 -61.73
CA THR A 42 8.09 -7.65 -61.04
C THR A 42 7.75 -6.89 -59.78
N ALA A 43 6.66 -6.10 -59.79
CA ALA A 43 6.22 -5.32 -58.62
C ALA A 43 5.82 -6.21 -57.42
N THR A 44 5.07 -7.28 -57.66
CA THR A 44 4.70 -8.25 -56.63
C THR A 44 5.91 -9.00 -56.08
N LYS A 45 6.86 -9.34 -56.93
CA LYS A 45 8.13 -9.98 -56.49
C LYS A 45 8.94 -9.09 -55.58
N VAL A 46 9.09 -7.80 -55.94
CA VAL A 46 9.80 -6.79 -55.11
C VAL A 46 9.12 -6.62 -53.74
N ALA A 47 7.78 -6.40 -53.72
CA ALA A 47 7.03 -6.22 -52.48
C ALA A 47 7.08 -7.46 -51.57
N ASN A 48 7.02 -8.65 -52.13
CA ASN A 48 7.17 -9.91 -51.39
C ASN A 48 8.61 -10.08 -50.83
N ASN A 49 9.64 -9.66 -51.55
CA ASN A 49 11.01 -9.70 -51.07
C ASN A 49 11.23 -8.75 -49.91
N GLU A 50 10.74 -7.48 -50.02
CA GLU A 50 10.80 -6.52 -48.92
C GLU A 50 10.05 -7.05 -47.66
N THR A 51 8.88 -7.67 -47.84
CA THR A 51 8.13 -8.29 -46.75
C THR A 51 8.90 -9.45 -46.10
N LEU A 52 9.59 -10.25 -46.89
CA LEU A 52 10.43 -11.34 -46.35
C LEU A 52 11.64 -10.79 -45.57
N VAL A 53 12.35 -9.80 -46.09
CA VAL A 53 13.47 -9.16 -45.40
C VAL A 53 13.03 -8.57 -44.07
N LEU A 54 11.86 -7.91 -44.04
CA LEU A 54 11.28 -7.40 -42.80
C LEU A 54 10.96 -8.53 -41.82
N ALA A 55 10.36 -9.62 -42.29
CA ALA A 55 10.02 -10.78 -41.45
C ALA A 55 11.27 -11.48 -40.90
N GLU A 56 12.33 -11.61 -41.67
CA GLU A 56 13.62 -12.13 -41.25
C GLU A 56 14.29 -11.23 -40.20
N THR A 57 14.24 -9.92 -40.38
CA THR A 57 14.73 -8.93 -39.43
C THR A 57 13.99 -9.06 -38.08
N ILE A 58 12.66 -9.23 -38.11
CA ILE A 58 11.84 -9.46 -36.93
C ILE A 58 12.22 -10.79 -36.27
N THR A 59 12.45 -11.84 -37.05
CA THR A 59 12.86 -13.17 -36.57
C THR A 59 14.20 -13.10 -35.83
N ALA A 60 15.21 -12.46 -36.43
CA ALA A 60 16.51 -12.27 -35.83
C ALA A 60 16.44 -11.45 -34.54
N LYS A 61 15.64 -10.38 -34.54
CA LYS A 61 15.41 -9.58 -33.35
C LYS A 61 14.73 -10.40 -32.24
N ARG A 62 13.75 -11.20 -32.56
CA ARG A 62 13.06 -12.09 -31.59
C ARG A 62 13.99 -13.16 -31.03
N GLN A 63 14.85 -13.74 -31.86
CA GLN A 63 15.88 -14.70 -31.42
C GLN A 63 16.85 -14.05 -30.43
N ILE A 64 17.31 -12.82 -30.71
CA ILE A 64 18.17 -12.05 -29.82
C ILE A 64 17.45 -11.73 -28.49
N GLU A 65 16.17 -11.34 -28.53
CA GLU A 65 15.37 -11.05 -27.33
C GLU A 65 15.23 -12.27 -26.42
N ILE A 66 15.01 -13.46 -27.00
CA ILE A 66 14.90 -14.72 -26.28
C ILE A 66 16.26 -15.12 -25.70
N ASN A 67 17.32 -15.05 -26.47
CA ASN A 67 18.68 -15.31 -25.99
C ASN A 67 19.08 -14.34 -24.87
N HIS A 68 18.73 -13.06 -25.00
CA HIS A 68 18.98 -12.07 -23.94
C HIS A 68 18.27 -12.42 -22.63
N SER A 69 17.06 -13.02 -22.69
CA SER A 69 16.36 -13.47 -21.50
C SER A 69 17.06 -14.64 -20.81
N GLU A 70 17.72 -15.51 -21.58
CA GLU A 70 18.50 -16.65 -21.09
C GLU A 70 19.82 -16.21 -20.45
N TYR A 71 20.49 -15.21 -21.04
CA TYR A 71 21.69 -14.58 -20.47
C TYR A 71 21.40 -13.51 -19.42
N GLY A 72 20.15 -13.42 -18.91
CA GLY A 72 19.74 -12.42 -17.91
C GLY A 72 19.63 -10.99 -18.45
N LEU A 73 19.70 -10.79 -19.76
CA LEU A 73 19.54 -9.49 -20.40
C LEU A 73 18.04 -9.19 -20.56
N ILE A 74 17.61 -8.01 -20.10
CA ILE A 74 16.21 -7.62 -20.14
C ILE A 74 15.84 -7.05 -21.51
N PRO A 75 14.81 -7.58 -22.18
CA PRO A 75 14.35 -7.07 -23.45
C PRO A 75 13.99 -5.58 -23.42
N LYS A 76 14.28 -4.87 -24.53
CA LYS A 76 14.06 -3.42 -24.64
C LYS A 76 12.63 -3.00 -24.30
N PHE A 77 11.61 -3.75 -24.75
CA PHE A 77 10.20 -3.46 -24.48
C PHE A 77 9.86 -3.48 -22.98
N LYS A 78 10.48 -4.36 -22.17
CA LYS A 78 10.30 -4.37 -20.72
C LYS A 78 10.88 -3.15 -20.05
N LYS A 79 12.05 -2.67 -20.53
CA LYS A 79 12.69 -1.45 -20.02
C LYS A 79 11.89 -0.19 -20.38
N GLU A 80 11.13 -0.23 -21.46
CA GLU A 80 10.26 0.86 -21.93
C GLU A 80 8.85 0.81 -21.31
N ALA A 81 8.49 -0.27 -20.61
CA ALA A 81 7.23 -0.38 -19.91
C ALA A 81 7.04 0.75 -18.89
N ASP A 82 5.79 1.15 -18.70
CA ASP A 82 5.44 2.24 -17.79
C ASP A 82 5.44 1.77 -16.34
N PHE A 83 6.30 2.38 -15.53
CA PHE A 83 6.38 2.09 -14.10
C PHE A 83 5.16 2.59 -13.32
N VAL A 84 4.51 3.68 -13.74
CA VAL A 84 3.33 4.21 -13.03
C VAL A 84 2.17 3.22 -13.10
N GLU A 85 1.92 2.64 -14.26
CA GLU A 85 0.87 1.63 -14.44
C GLU A 85 1.23 0.33 -13.73
N TYR A 86 2.50 -0.09 -13.80
CA TYR A 86 3.00 -1.23 -13.03
C TYR A 86 2.82 -1.03 -11.52
N PHE A 87 3.19 0.14 -10.99
CA PHE A 87 3.03 0.49 -9.58
C PHE A 87 1.55 0.42 -9.13
N LYS A 88 0.64 0.93 -9.97
CA LYS A 88 -0.81 0.86 -9.75
C LYS A 88 -1.28 -0.58 -9.62
N THR A 89 -0.87 -1.45 -10.55
CA THR A 89 -1.23 -2.89 -10.54
C THR A 89 -0.75 -3.60 -9.29
N ILE A 90 0.49 -3.34 -8.84
CA ILE A 90 1.01 -3.89 -7.58
C ILE A 90 0.23 -3.36 -6.38
N GLY A 91 -0.09 -2.06 -6.36
CA GLY A 91 -0.80 -1.42 -5.25
C GLY A 91 -2.21 -1.98 -5.01
N GLN A 92 -2.92 -2.34 -6.07
CA GLN A 92 -4.27 -2.92 -5.99
C GLN A 92 -4.31 -4.26 -5.24
N ARG A 93 -3.22 -5.02 -5.24
CA ARG A 93 -3.09 -6.32 -4.57
C ARG A 93 -2.76 -6.22 -3.07
N LYS A 94 -2.64 -5.02 -2.48
CA LYS A 94 -2.03 -4.80 -1.14
C LYS A 94 -3.01 -4.69 0.03
N GLY A 95 -4.28 -5.06 -0.12
CA GLY A 95 -5.25 -5.20 0.98
C GLY A 95 -5.22 -4.02 1.96
N ARG A 96 -4.93 -4.28 3.25
CA ARG A 96 -4.95 -3.26 4.33
C ARG A 96 -4.06 -2.04 4.08
N SER A 97 -3.04 -2.12 3.23
CA SER A 97 -2.14 -1.00 2.92
C SER A 97 -2.51 -0.24 1.64
N VAL A 98 -3.64 -0.56 1.02
CA VAL A 98 -4.08 0.02 -0.27
C VAL A 98 -4.09 1.55 -0.26
N ASN A 99 -4.50 2.18 0.84
CA ASN A 99 -4.54 3.65 0.94
C ASN A 99 -3.15 4.29 0.86
N ILE A 100 -2.14 3.67 1.47
CA ILE A 100 -0.75 4.16 1.39
C ILE A 100 -0.23 4.03 -0.04
N TRP A 101 -0.53 2.92 -0.72
CA TRP A 101 -0.16 2.72 -2.12
C TRP A 101 -0.87 3.71 -3.04
N LYS A 102 -2.16 3.98 -2.80
CA LYS A 102 -2.95 4.98 -3.54
C LYS A 102 -2.37 6.39 -3.38
N ASN A 103 -2.04 6.79 -2.16
CA ASN A 103 -1.43 8.10 -1.90
C ASN A 103 -0.04 8.21 -2.55
N THR A 104 0.77 7.14 -2.47
CA THR A 104 2.07 7.10 -3.15
C THR A 104 1.91 7.19 -4.67
N LEU A 105 0.92 6.51 -5.26
CA LEU A 105 0.60 6.58 -6.67
C LEU A 105 0.22 8.01 -7.11
N ASN A 106 -0.56 8.73 -6.30
CA ASN A 106 -0.92 10.11 -6.58
C ASN A 106 0.34 11.00 -6.64
N HIS A 107 1.23 10.92 -5.66
CA HIS A 107 2.50 11.62 -5.68
C HIS A 107 3.39 11.23 -6.86
N LEU A 108 3.44 9.93 -7.19
CA LEU A 108 4.19 9.44 -8.34
C LEU A 108 3.66 10.03 -9.66
N LYS A 109 2.33 10.04 -9.84
CA LYS A 109 1.69 10.65 -11.02
C LYS A 109 1.98 12.14 -11.13
N THR A 110 1.84 12.88 -10.03
CA THR A 110 2.15 14.32 -10.02
C THR A 110 3.60 14.59 -10.40
N PHE A 111 4.55 13.81 -9.87
CA PHE A 111 5.97 13.99 -10.15
C PHE A 111 6.36 13.62 -11.60
N THR A 112 5.71 12.63 -12.19
CA THR A 112 6.06 12.09 -13.51
C THR A 112 5.21 12.62 -14.66
N GLY A 113 4.17 13.39 -14.39
CA GLY A 113 3.15 13.72 -15.39
C GLY A 113 2.30 12.52 -15.80
N GLY A 114 2.23 11.48 -14.94
CA GLY A 114 1.39 10.30 -15.16
C GLY A 114 2.08 9.11 -15.81
N LYS A 115 3.31 9.25 -16.32
CA LYS A 115 4.05 8.17 -17.01
C LYS A 115 5.56 8.26 -16.79
N VAL A 116 6.21 7.13 -16.59
CA VAL A 116 7.68 7.02 -16.61
C VAL A 116 8.12 5.61 -16.99
N ALA A 117 9.02 5.49 -17.96
CA ALA A 117 9.58 4.21 -18.36
C ALA A 117 10.58 3.69 -17.29
N PHE A 118 10.65 2.37 -17.08
CA PHE A 118 11.59 1.76 -16.14
C PHE A 118 13.05 2.17 -16.41
N LYS A 119 13.45 2.31 -17.69
CA LYS A 119 14.80 2.71 -18.08
C LYS A 119 15.22 4.10 -17.56
N ASN A 120 14.24 4.96 -17.26
CA ASN A 120 14.47 6.32 -16.78
C ASN A 120 14.57 6.39 -15.24
N ILE A 121 14.25 5.29 -14.54
CA ILE A 121 14.31 5.22 -13.07
C ILE A 121 15.71 4.81 -12.67
N ASN A 122 16.58 5.78 -12.53
CA ASN A 122 17.96 5.65 -12.06
C ASN A 122 18.14 6.32 -10.69
N GLU A 123 19.33 6.29 -10.13
CA GLU A 123 19.67 6.88 -8.84
C GLU A 123 19.30 8.36 -8.77
N ARG A 124 19.69 9.16 -9.79
CA ARG A 124 19.40 10.60 -9.88
C ARG A 124 17.88 10.89 -9.93
N TRP A 125 17.11 10.04 -10.62
CA TRP A 125 15.65 10.16 -10.66
C TRP A 125 15.04 9.89 -9.25
N LEU A 126 15.55 8.88 -8.55
CA LEU A 126 15.09 8.53 -7.20
C LEU A 126 15.41 9.62 -6.18
N GLU A 127 16.59 10.24 -6.25
CA GLU A 127 16.96 11.39 -5.41
C GLU A 127 16.06 12.61 -5.67
N LYS A 128 15.76 12.91 -6.93
CA LYS A 128 14.79 13.96 -7.29
C LYS A 128 13.39 13.66 -6.75
N TYR A 129 12.98 12.39 -6.80
CA TYR A 129 11.67 11.99 -6.24
C TYR A 129 11.65 12.10 -4.70
N GLN A 130 12.73 11.73 -4.02
CA GLN A 130 12.85 11.94 -2.57
C GLN A 130 12.75 13.43 -2.21
N TYR A 131 13.46 14.28 -2.92
CA TYR A 131 13.42 15.73 -2.72
C TYR A 131 12.01 16.30 -2.95
N TYR A 132 11.34 15.86 -4.01
CA TYR A 132 9.94 16.20 -4.25
C TYR A 132 9.06 15.78 -3.07
N LEU A 133 9.16 14.54 -2.58
CA LEU A 133 8.35 14.05 -1.46
C LEU A 133 8.58 14.89 -0.20
N LEU A 134 9.83 15.20 0.13
CA LEU A 134 10.19 16.01 1.30
C LEU A 134 9.63 17.44 1.26
N LYS A 135 9.36 17.97 0.07
CA LYS A 135 8.67 19.26 -0.12
C LYS A 135 7.15 19.15 0.01
N GLN A 136 6.57 18.01 -0.28
CA GLN A 136 5.11 17.84 -0.34
C GLN A 136 4.49 17.33 0.97
N VAL A 137 5.24 16.54 1.75
CA VAL A 137 4.72 15.86 2.94
C VAL A 137 5.75 15.83 4.06
N SER A 138 5.30 15.48 5.29
CA SER A 138 6.21 15.28 6.43
C SER A 138 7.26 14.21 6.11
N ARG A 139 8.45 14.32 6.71
CA ARG A 139 9.56 13.39 6.52
C ARG A 139 9.16 11.93 6.75
N ASN A 140 8.37 11.63 7.77
CA ASN A 140 7.89 10.28 8.05
C ASN A 140 6.91 9.75 7.00
N SER A 141 6.08 10.63 6.41
CA SER A 141 5.23 10.28 5.26
C SER A 141 6.07 10.05 4.00
N ALA A 142 7.04 10.92 3.74
CA ALA A 142 7.98 10.79 2.62
C ALA A 142 8.76 9.46 2.68
N HIS A 143 9.30 9.11 3.88
CA HIS A 143 9.91 7.80 4.11
C HIS A 143 8.96 6.65 3.76
N THR A 144 7.70 6.74 4.22
CA THR A 144 6.70 5.69 4.00
C THR A 144 6.37 5.54 2.51
N TYR A 145 6.17 6.65 1.79
CA TYR A 145 5.87 6.62 0.35
C TYR A 145 7.06 6.14 -0.47
N TYR A 146 8.27 6.61 -0.15
CA TYR A 146 9.49 6.13 -0.81
C TYR A 146 9.71 4.63 -0.62
N SER A 147 9.40 4.11 0.58
CA SER A 147 9.45 2.67 0.85
C SER A 147 8.53 1.85 -0.06
N LYS A 148 7.40 2.41 -0.54
CA LYS A 148 6.52 1.74 -1.51
C LYS A 148 7.12 1.72 -2.91
N ILE A 149 7.82 2.77 -3.32
CA ILE A 149 8.60 2.77 -4.58
C ILE A 149 9.67 1.68 -4.53
N LYS A 150 10.46 1.63 -3.45
CA LYS A 150 11.46 0.57 -3.25
C LYS A 150 10.86 -0.84 -3.31
N ALA A 151 9.70 -1.04 -2.69
CA ALA A 151 8.98 -2.31 -2.74
C ALA A 151 8.51 -2.66 -4.15
N ALA A 152 7.95 -1.71 -4.91
CA ALA A 152 7.53 -1.92 -6.29
C ALA A 152 8.71 -2.27 -7.21
N LEU A 153 9.85 -1.60 -7.04
CA LEU A 153 11.06 -1.91 -7.80
C LEU A 153 11.65 -3.29 -7.43
N ASN A 154 11.52 -3.73 -6.17
CA ASN A 154 11.86 -5.11 -5.79
C ASN A 154 10.92 -6.13 -6.46
N HIS A 155 9.63 -5.82 -6.61
CA HIS A 155 8.71 -6.65 -7.41
C HIS A 155 9.16 -6.69 -8.87
N ALA A 156 9.53 -5.55 -9.47
CA ALA A 156 9.98 -5.49 -10.84
C ALA A 156 11.26 -6.32 -11.11
N VAL A 157 12.15 -6.44 -10.12
CA VAL A 157 13.31 -7.36 -10.20
C VAL A 157 12.84 -8.81 -10.22
N ARG A 158 11.91 -9.20 -9.34
CA ARG A 158 11.35 -10.57 -9.33
C ARG A 158 10.61 -10.92 -10.61
N ASP A 159 9.89 -9.95 -11.19
CA ASP A 159 9.17 -10.10 -12.46
C ASP A 159 10.10 -10.00 -13.68
N LYS A 160 11.43 -9.93 -13.45
CA LYS A 160 12.46 -9.82 -14.49
C LYS A 160 12.21 -8.65 -15.47
N ILE A 161 11.73 -7.52 -14.95
CA ILE A 161 11.54 -6.26 -15.70
C ILE A 161 12.79 -5.39 -15.61
N ILE A 162 13.46 -5.40 -14.47
CA ILE A 162 14.77 -4.77 -14.24
C ILE A 162 15.73 -5.78 -13.62
N GLN A 163 17.04 -5.63 -13.88
CA GLN A 163 18.06 -6.54 -13.34
C GLN A 163 18.31 -6.34 -11.86
N SER A 164 18.33 -5.09 -11.41
CA SER A 164 18.59 -4.73 -10.03
C SER A 164 17.74 -3.52 -9.63
N ASN A 165 17.44 -3.42 -8.34
CA ASN A 165 16.71 -2.27 -7.82
C ASN A 165 17.66 -1.07 -7.62
N PRO A 166 17.50 0.04 -8.35
CA PRO A 166 18.37 1.21 -8.23
C PRO A 166 18.29 1.87 -6.84
N CYS A 167 17.22 1.66 -6.07
CA CYS A 167 17.13 2.14 -4.68
C CYS A 167 18.20 1.56 -3.75
N LYS A 168 18.91 0.49 -4.14
CA LYS A 168 19.99 -0.08 -3.32
C LYS A 168 21.19 0.87 -3.17
N ARG A 169 21.38 1.76 -4.14
CA ARG A 169 22.49 2.72 -4.20
C ARG A 169 22.10 4.12 -3.75
N VAL A 170 20.82 4.34 -3.43
CA VAL A 170 20.30 5.63 -2.95
C VAL A 170 20.06 5.55 -1.45
N GLN A 171 20.54 6.55 -0.72
CA GLN A 171 20.30 6.63 0.72
C GLN A 171 18.80 6.80 1.00
N ASN A 172 18.26 6.00 1.93
CA ASN A 172 16.85 6.11 2.31
C ASN A 172 16.59 7.42 3.05
N ILE A 173 15.39 7.97 2.88
CA ILE A 173 14.90 9.05 3.76
C ILE A 173 14.86 8.49 5.19
N ARG A 174 15.63 9.08 6.10
CA ARG A 174 15.59 8.73 7.53
C ARG A 174 14.29 9.23 8.15
N LYS A 175 13.70 8.43 9.02
CA LYS A 175 12.57 8.88 9.85
C LYS A 175 13.06 9.87 10.88
N GLU A 176 12.19 10.81 11.23
CA GLU A 176 12.34 11.64 12.42
C GLU A 176 11.67 10.95 13.59
N ASP A 177 12.37 10.91 14.72
CA ASP A 177 11.76 10.51 15.97
C ASP A 177 10.75 11.59 16.38
N THR A 178 9.53 11.17 16.63
CA THR A 178 8.48 12.05 17.13
C THR A 178 8.33 11.80 18.62
N GLU A 179 8.35 12.88 19.41
CA GLU A 179 8.06 12.80 20.83
C GLU A 179 6.70 12.14 21.05
N ILE A 180 6.70 11.10 21.86
CA ILE A 180 5.48 10.37 22.21
C ILE A 180 4.74 11.19 23.28
N GLN A 181 3.63 11.82 22.90
CA GLN A 181 2.77 12.51 23.83
C GLN A 181 1.88 11.53 24.57
N PHE A 182 1.81 11.70 25.88
CA PHE A 182 0.92 11.00 26.80
C PHE A 182 0.35 11.97 27.83
N LEU A 183 -0.72 11.61 28.51
CA LEU A 183 -1.31 12.39 29.60
C LEU A 183 -0.72 11.95 30.93
N THR A 184 -0.41 12.91 31.79
CA THR A 184 -0.07 12.61 33.20
C THR A 184 -1.33 12.21 33.97
N PHE A 185 -1.15 11.66 35.17
CA PHE A 185 -2.28 11.31 36.02
C PHE A 185 -3.10 12.54 36.41
N GLU A 186 -2.45 13.66 36.69
CA GLU A 186 -3.07 14.95 37.00
C GLU A 186 -3.91 15.44 35.80
N GLU A 187 -3.38 15.36 34.59
CA GLU A 187 -4.12 15.72 33.39
C GLU A 187 -5.37 14.84 33.17
N ILE A 188 -5.30 13.56 33.49
CA ILE A 188 -6.47 12.67 33.46
C ILE A 188 -7.51 13.10 34.51
N GLN A 189 -7.08 13.46 35.72
CA GLN A 189 -7.98 13.97 36.77
C GLN A 189 -8.66 15.27 36.34
N VAL A 190 -7.91 16.20 35.74
CA VAL A 190 -8.46 17.46 35.21
C VAL A 190 -9.50 17.16 34.12
N LEU A 191 -9.20 16.26 33.19
CA LEU A 191 -10.13 15.83 32.16
C LEU A 191 -11.40 15.20 32.76
N SER A 192 -11.27 14.34 33.76
CA SER A 192 -12.42 13.67 34.37
C SER A 192 -13.40 14.65 35.07
N ARG A 193 -12.89 15.80 35.58
CA ARG A 193 -13.69 16.87 36.20
C ARG A 193 -14.33 17.78 35.15
N ALA A 194 -13.76 17.92 33.98
CA ALA A 194 -14.24 18.78 32.89
C ALA A 194 -15.32 18.07 32.05
N ILE A 195 -16.52 17.87 32.63
CA ILE A 195 -17.61 17.13 32.00
C ILE A 195 -18.10 17.83 30.73
N PRO A 196 -18.12 17.15 29.55
CA PRO A 196 -18.68 17.71 28.34
C PRO A 196 -20.17 18.02 28.45
N LYS A 197 -20.62 19.12 27.83
CA LYS A 197 -22.02 19.57 27.90
C LYS A 197 -23.00 18.67 27.13
N THR A 198 -22.56 17.98 26.09
CA THR A 198 -23.43 17.16 25.21
C THR A 198 -23.30 15.67 25.52
N GLU A 199 -24.39 14.90 25.38
CA GLU A 199 -24.36 13.45 25.58
C GLU A 199 -23.31 12.77 24.69
N SER A 200 -23.23 13.13 23.41
CA SER A 200 -22.17 12.61 22.53
C SER A 200 -20.76 12.98 23.03
N GLY A 201 -20.59 14.13 23.66
CA GLY A 201 -19.32 14.54 24.27
C GLY A 201 -18.99 13.71 25.49
N LYS A 202 -19.96 13.48 26.37
CA LYS A 202 -19.82 12.62 27.56
C LYS A 202 -19.42 11.21 27.17
N GLU A 203 -20.06 10.68 26.12
CA GLU A 203 -19.77 9.33 25.61
C GLU A 203 -18.36 9.21 25.00
N VAL A 204 -17.92 10.25 24.26
CA VAL A 204 -16.55 10.34 23.74
C VAL A 204 -15.53 10.42 24.88
N ALA A 205 -15.80 11.21 25.92
CA ALA A 205 -14.94 11.32 27.10
C ALA A 205 -14.84 9.99 27.85
N ARG A 206 -15.97 9.32 28.06
CA ARG A 206 -16.07 8.01 28.71
C ARG A 206 -15.23 6.96 27.97
N MET A 207 -15.39 6.86 26.66
CA MET A 207 -14.61 5.94 25.82
C MET A 207 -13.12 6.28 25.83
N PHE A 208 -12.76 7.55 25.79
CA PHE A 208 -11.36 7.99 25.81
C PHE A 208 -10.68 7.65 27.15
N LEU A 209 -11.33 7.96 28.27
CA LEU A 209 -10.81 7.64 29.60
C LEU A 209 -10.66 6.12 29.79
N PHE A 210 -11.64 5.33 29.34
CA PHE A 210 -11.51 3.89 29.35
C PHE A 210 -10.28 3.42 28.55
N GLY A 211 -10.00 4.04 27.39
CA GLY A 211 -8.80 3.81 26.62
C GLY A 211 -7.51 4.14 27.38
N CYS A 212 -7.52 5.18 28.26
CA CYS A 212 -6.36 5.53 29.12
C CYS A 212 -6.09 4.46 30.20
N PHE A 213 -7.09 3.71 30.63
CA PHE A 213 -6.94 2.65 31.65
C PHE A 213 -6.82 1.24 31.10
N THR A 214 -7.03 1.04 29.80
CA THR A 214 -6.99 -0.29 29.18
C THR A 214 -5.98 -0.42 28.03
N GLY A 215 -5.50 0.70 27.50
CA GLY A 215 -4.63 0.71 26.33
C GLY A 215 -5.25 0.17 25.05
N LEU A 216 -6.58 -0.03 24.99
CA LEU A 216 -7.26 -0.50 23.80
C LEU A 216 -7.13 0.49 22.63
N SER A 217 -7.03 -0.04 21.43
CA SER A 217 -7.01 0.80 20.22
C SER A 217 -8.40 1.38 19.94
N LEU A 218 -8.46 2.54 19.25
CA LEU A 218 -9.74 3.12 18.87
C LEU A 218 -10.66 2.12 18.15
N ALA A 219 -10.11 1.29 17.25
CA ALA A 219 -10.90 0.29 16.54
C ALA A 219 -11.54 -0.74 17.50
N ASN A 220 -10.82 -1.13 18.54
CA ASN A 220 -11.35 -2.05 19.55
C ASN A 220 -12.38 -1.36 20.44
N LEU A 221 -12.14 -0.10 20.84
CA LEU A 221 -13.08 0.68 21.64
C LEU A 221 -14.41 0.91 20.90
N GLU A 222 -14.36 1.22 19.61
CA GLU A 222 -15.55 1.43 18.78
C GLU A 222 -16.40 0.18 18.57
N THR A 223 -15.83 -1.00 18.76
CA THR A 223 -16.50 -2.28 18.52
C THR A 223 -16.70 -3.11 19.80
N LEU A 224 -16.26 -2.61 20.94
CA LEU A 224 -16.34 -3.33 22.21
C LEU A 224 -17.80 -3.55 22.64
N THR A 225 -18.15 -4.80 22.90
CA THR A 225 -19.50 -5.24 23.32
C THR A 225 -19.50 -5.75 24.75
N TYR A 226 -20.68 -5.85 25.36
CA TYR A 226 -20.82 -6.38 26.73
C TYR A 226 -20.40 -7.84 26.84
N GLU A 227 -20.62 -8.68 25.83
CA GLU A 227 -20.18 -10.08 25.81
C GLU A 227 -18.65 -10.28 25.90
N GLN A 228 -17.90 -9.23 25.59
CA GLN A 228 -16.43 -9.25 25.71
C GLN A 228 -15.92 -8.93 27.11
N ILE A 229 -16.84 -8.66 28.07
CA ILE A 229 -16.50 -8.42 29.46
C ILE A 229 -16.73 -9.73 30.22
N GLU A 230 -15.63 -10.34 30.69
CA GLU A 230 -15.64 -11.55 31.50
C GLU A 230 -15.15 -11.22 32.92
N GLY A 231 -16.07 -11.05 33.90
CA GLY A 231 -15.72 -10.59 35.23
C GLY A 231 -15.02 -9.21 35.20
N GLU A 232 -13.81 -9.13 35.73
CA GLU A 232 -13.01 -7.94 35.74
C GLU A 232 -12.02 -7.88 34.56
N SER A 233 -12.35 -8.50 33.43
CA SER A 233 -11.45 -8.53 32.26
C SER A 233 -12.19 -8.29 30.97
N VAL A 234 -11.49 -7.64 30.02
CA VAL A 234 -11.90 -7.57 28.62
C VAL A 234 -11.19 -8.65 27.84
N LYS A 235 -11.95 -9.45 27.11
CA LYS A 235 -11.44 -10.46 26.19
C LYS A 235 -11.71 -10.06 24.75
N PHE A 236 -10.70 -10.02 23.91
CA PHE A 236 -10.90 -9.77 22.48
C PHE A 236 -9.85 -10.47 21.62
N PHE A 237 -10.25 -10.79 20.39
CA PHE A 237 -9.37 -11.42 19.41
C PHE A 237 -8.61 -10.37 18.60
N ARG A 238 -7.27 -10.36 18.69
CA ARG A 238 -6.44 -9.47 17.91
C ARG A 238 -6.16 -10.06 16.52
N THR A 239 -6.90 -9.64 15.52
CA THR A 239 -6.80 -10.11 14.12
C THR A 239 -5.40 -9.94 13.50
N LYS A 240 -4.60 -8.95 13.96
CA LYS A 240 -3.25 -8.71 13.44
C LYS A 240 -2.24 -9.79 13.86
N THR A 241 -2.42 -10.38 15.03
CA THR A 241 -1.50 -11.38 15.63
C THR A 241 -2.17 -12.72 15.84
N GLU A 242 -3.47 -12.83 15.48
CA GLU A 242 -4.30 -14.04 15.61
C GLU A 242 -4.25 -14.64 17.02
N LYS A 243 -4.32 -13.78 18.05
CA LYS A 243 -4.27 -14.17 19.47
C LYS A 243 -5.41 -13.55 20.25
N TRP A 244 -5.93 -14.29 21.21
CA TRP A 244 -6.79 -13.77 22.26
C TRP A 244 -5.96 -12.90 23.21
N ILE A 245 -6.52 -11.76 23.60
CA ILE A 245 -5.91 -10.82 24.54
C ILE A 245 -6.90 -10.62 25.67
N TYR A 246 -6.40 -10.71 26.89
CA TYR A 246 -7.13 -10.44 28.12
C TYR A 246 -6.52 -9.20 28.76
N ILE A 247 -7.35 -8.24 29.13
CA ILE A 247 -6.93 -7.02 29.82
C ILE A 247 -7.71 -6.95 31.11
N HIS A 248 -7.01 -7.00 32.24
CA HIS A 248 -7.61 -6.80 33.54
C HIS A 248 -8.06 -5.33 33.69
N LEU A 249 -9.27 -5.13 34.21
CA LEU A 249 -9.91 -3.84 34.40
C LEU A 249 -9.77 -3.42 35.87
N ASN A 250 -9.15 -2.28 36.10
CA ASN A 250 -9.17 -1.67 37.43
C ASN A 250 -10.53 -1.07 37.75
N LYS A 251 -10.75 -0.70 39.02
CA LYS A 251 -12.04 -0.14 39.50
C LYS A 251 -12.52 1.04 38.65
N THR A 252 -11.61 1.91 38.22
CA THR A 252 -11.95 3.07 37.36
C THR A 252 -12.42 2.63 35.98
N ALA A 253 -11.76 1.66 35.35
CA ALA A 253 -12.19 1.13 34.08
C ALA A 253 -13.57 0.44 34.19
N LEU A 254 -13.80 -0.33 35.25
CA LEU A 254 -15.11 -0.95 35.53
C LEU A 254 -16.21 0.10 35.68
N SER A 255 -15.96 1.19 36.42
CA SER A 255 -16.94 2.27 36.58
C SER A 255 -17.29 2.97 35.26
N LEU A 256 -16.33 3.03 34.32
CA LEU A 256 -16.54 3.59 32.99
C LEU A 256 -17.35 2.69 32.04
N ILE A 257 -17.42 1.39 32.29
CA ILE A 257 -18.33 0.49 31.57
C ILE A 257 -19.78 0.76 32.01
N GLY A 258 -19.99 1.09 33.27
CA GLY A 258 -21.29 1.29 33.87
C GLY A 258 -21.98 -0.03 34.24
N ASN A 259 -23.30 0.02 34.52
CA ASN A 259 -24.09 -1.16 34.87
C ASN A 259 -24.21 -2.11 33.66
N THR A 260 -23.78 -3.34 33.83
CA THR A 260 -23.85 -4.42 32.82
C THR A 260 -25.11 -5.29 32.94
N LEU A 261 -25.84 -5.19 34.06
CA LEU A 261 -27.06 -5.94 34.29
C LEU A 261 -28.11 -5.54 33.23
N ASN A 262 -28.78 -6.55 32.69
CA ASN A 262 -29.84 -6.38 31.68
C ASN A 262 -29.39 -5.68 30.38
N LYS A 263 -28.08 -5.69 30.05
CA LYS A 263 -27.59 -5.23 28.75
C LYS A 263 -27.57 -6.40 27.78
N GLU A 264 -27.99 -6.11 26.54
CA GLU A 264 -27.85 -7.06 25.44
C GLU A 264 -26.36 -7.41 25.25
N PRO A 265 -25.95 -8.69 25.27
CA PRO A 265 -24.54 -9.08 25.17
C PRO A 265 -23.82 -8.49 23.93
N SER A 266 -24.52 -8.47 22.81
CA SER A 266 -24.01 -7.94 21.52
C SER A 266 -24.02 -6.41 21.43
N ALA A 267 -24.63 -5.71 22.41
CA ALA A 267 -24.68 -4.25 22.40
C ALA A 267 -23.30 -3.64 22.66
N ARG A 268 -23.03 -2.53 22.00
CA ARG A 268 -21.76 -1.80 22.21
C ARG A 268 -21.75 -1.10 23.55
N ILE A 269 -20.60 -1.15 24.22
CA ILE A 269 -20.38 -0.41 25.48
C ILE A 269 -20.36 1.09 25.24
N PHE A 270 -19.78 1.54 24.12
CA PHE A 270 -19.62 2.95 23.77
C PHE A 270 -20.37 3.31 22.48
N ASN A 271 -21.37 4.19 22.59
CA ASN A 271 -22.17 4.66 21.47
C ASN A 271 -21.69 6.05 21.00
N THR A 272 -20.48 6.09 20.47
CA THR A 272 -19.88 7.36 20.01
C THR A 272 -20.37 7.74 18.61
N PRO A 273 -20.41 9.03 18.27
CA PRO A 273 -20.72 9.48 16.92
C PRO A 273 -19.62 9.08 15.92
N LYS A 274 -19.88 9.27 14.62
CA LYS A 274 -18.89 8.99 13.56
C LYS A 274 -17.53 9.57 13.91
N ARG A 275 -16.47 8.83 13.63
CA ARG A 275 -15.06 9.09 14.02
C ARG A 275 -14.61 10.54 13.85
N ARG A 276 -14.97 11.20 12.73
CA ARG A 276 -14.61 12.62 12.49
C ARG A 276 -15.23 13.54 13.53
N HIS A 277 -16.49 13.34 13.87
CA HIS A 277 -17.19 14.11 14.89
C HIS A 277 -16.64 13.79 16.29
N ALA A 278 -16.47 12.52 16.61
CA ALA A 278 -15.87 12.09 17.88
C ALA A 278 -14.49 12.71 18.13
N THR A 279 -13.64 12.75 17.09
CA THR A 279 -12.32 13.38 17.17
C THR A 279 -12.42 14.88 17.43
N ARG A 280 -13.42 15.59 16.85
CA ARG A 280 -13.66 17.02 17.11
C ARG A 280 -14.12 17.25 18.54
N LEU A 281 -15.05 16.44 19.04
CA LEU A 281 -15.52 16.51 20.42
C LEU A 281 -14.38 16.27 21.42
N LEU A 282 -13.55 15.28 21.18
CA LEU A 282 -12.37 14.97 21.99
C LEU A 282 -11.40 16.17 22.07
N LYS A 283 -11.11 16.80 20.93
CA LYS A 283 -10.25 17.99 20.89
C LYS A 283 -10.85 19.18 21.64
N ASN A 284 -12.15 19.41 21.48
CA ASN A 284 -12.86 20.48 22.16
C ASN A 284 -12.87 20.26 23.68
N TRP A 285 -13.12 19.02 24.13
CA TRP A 285 -13.07 18.65 25.52
C TRP A 285 -11.69 18.85 26.13
N GLY A 286 -10.61 18.42 25.46
CA GLY A 286 -9.25 18.70 25.90
C GLY A 286 -8.94 20.18 26.05
N LYS A 287 -9.40 21.01 25.09
CA LYS A 287 -9.27 22.48 25.18
C LYS A 287 -10.06 23.06 26.37
N GLN A 288 -11.30 22.61 26.59
CA GLN A 288 -12.13 23.04 27.72
C GLN A 288 -11.47 22.69 29.05
N ALA A 289 -10.79 21.55 29.13
CA ALA A 289 -10.03 21.11 30.30
C ALA A 289 -8.66 21.78 30.44
N GLY A 290 -8.26 22.69 29.55
CA GLY A 290 -6.96 23.37 29.58
C GLY A 290 -5.78 22.47 29.17
N ILE A 291 -6.00 21.31 28.55
CA ILE A 291 -4.94 20.44 28.11
C ILE A 291 -4.27 21.02 26.85
N LYS A 292 -2.98 21.30 26.93
CA LYS A 292 -2.19 21.88 25.83
C LYS A 292 -1.80 20.83 24.76
N LYS A 293 -1.83 19.54 25.10
CA LYS A 293 -1.47 18.43 24.20
C LYS A 293 -2.53 18.24 23.10
N ASN A 294 -2.09 17.80 21.91
CA ASN A 294 -3.02 17.54 20.81
C ASN A 294 -3.83 16.28 21.08
N MET A 295 -5.06 16.44 21.53
CA MET A 295 -5.95 15.32 21.89
C MET A 295 -6.35 14.47 20.68
N HIS A 296 -6.00 13.20 20.73
CA HIS A 296 -6.41 12.17 19.78
C HIS A 296 -6.46 10.80 20.49
N TYR A 297 -7.22 9.84 19.96
CA TYR A 297 -7.42 8.56 20.65
C TYR A 297 -6.13 7.76 20.90
N HIS A 298 -5.10 7.92 20.07
CA HIS A 298 -3.86 7.17 20.25
C HIS A 298 -3.07 7.64 21.49
N ILE A 299 -3.29 8.91 21.94
CA ILE A 299 -2.68 9.41 23.17
C ILE A 299 -3.16 8.63 24.40
N ALA A 300 -4.42 8.17 24.41
CA ALA A 300 -4.95 7.33 25.50
C ALA A 300 -4.12 6.03 25.64
N ARG A 301 -3.77 5.40 24.54
CA ARG A 301 -2.94 4.19 24.56
C ARG A 301 -1.49 4.47 25.00
N HIS A 302 -0.92 5.62 24.61
CA HIS A 302 0.39 6.02 25.10
C HIS A 302 0.35 6.31 26.61
N THR A 303 -0.70 6.99 27.06
CA THR A 303 -0.96 7.23 28.48
C THR A 303 -1.02 5.93 29.29
N PHE A 304 -1.80 4.96 28.84
CA PHE A 304 -1.85 3.65 29.50
C PHE A 304 -0.47 3.01 29.60
N ALA A 305 0.26 2.96 28.48
CA ALA A 305 1.59 2.33 28.46
C ALA A 305 2.57 3.01 29.41
N THR A 306 2.58 4.36 29.45
CA THR A 306 3.48 5.11 30.32
C THR A 306 3.08 4.95 31.80
N LEU A 307 1.79 5.13 32.14
CA LEU A 307 1.33 4.97 33.51
C LEU A 307 1.52 3.57 34.06
N SER A 308 1.32 2.52 33.24
CA SER A 308 1.58 1.13 33.64
C SER A 308 3.05 0.85 33.93
N LEU A 309 3.98 1.54 33.26
CA LEU A 309 5.42 1.42 33.48
C LEU A 309 5.91 2.21 34.70
N THR A 310 5.20 3.30 35.05
CA THR A 310 5.60 4.17 36.19
C THR A 310 4.94 3.76 37.51
N SER A 311 3.87 2.96 37.46
CA SER A 311 3.13 2.50 38.65
C SER A 311 3.49 1.07 39.08
N GLY A 312 4.30 0.35 38.33
CA GLY A 312 4.82 -0.96 38.63
C GLY A 312 6.26 -0.93 38.97
#